data_ad4fc761ee15170a287be37fd728aa42
#
_entry.id   ad4fc761ee15170a287be37fd728aa42
#
_cell.length_a   1.000
_cell.length_b   1.000
_cell.length_c   1.000
_cell.angle_alpha   90.00
_cell.angle_beta   90.00
_cell.angle_gamma   90.00
#
_symmetry.space_group_name_H-M   'P 1'
#
loop_
_entity.id
_entity.type
_entity.pdbx_description
1 polymer ?
#
loop_
_entity_poly.entity_id
_entity_poly.type
_entity_poly.pdbx_seq_one_letter_code
_entity_poly.pdbx_strand_id
1 'polypeptide(L)'
;MNDIADNIAKLNMAEYLYLRQITEPRDNTLRIVVQEATTNRTKAPIEIPGIPKNLLTGAAPIESTEACKTFALYWPRYVAYLVTEEAVGSCGKREDEVFKGRFFRVYEKSHLLDHIARDTGGHFKLFQHYKIICLNHLIDVVSTFPPEIEVIEGSRPKQSPYPLQ
;
A
#
# COMPACT_ATOMS: atom_id res chain seq x y z
N MET A 1 9.99 -10.46 19.95
CA MET A 1 9.44 -9.13 19.60
C MET A 1 9.72 -8.90 18.14
N ASN A 2 8.69 -8.91 17.28
CA ASN A 2 8.90 -8.47 15.91
C ASN A 2 9.11 -6.95 15.96
N ASP A 3 10.29 -6.51 15.59
CA ASP A 3 10.63 -5.10 15.55
C ASP A 3 9.83 -4.43 14.42
N ILE A 4 9.06 -3.41 14.75
CA ILE A 4 8.26 -2.63 13.78
C ILE A 4 9.17 -2.13 12.65
N ALA A 5 10.39 -1.70 12.99
CA ALA A 5 11.38 -1.22 12.01
C ALA A 5 11.79 -2.34 11.02
N ASP A 6 11.96 -3.58 11.49
CA ASP A 6 12.27 -4.74 10.65
C ASP A 6 11.12 -5.06 9.68
N ASN A 7 9.87 -5.01 10.15
CA ASN A 7 8.71 -5.26 9.31
C ASN A 7 8.47 -4.13 8.27
N ILE A 8 8.75 -2.87 8.62
CA ILE A 8 8.76 -1.76 7.66
C ILE A 8 9.85 -1.96 6.61
N ALA A 9 11.05 -2.40 7.01
CA ALA A 9 12.13 -2.71 6.07
C ALA A 9 11.71 -3.82 5.10
N LYS A 10 11.13 -4.91 5.59
CA LYS A 10 10.59 -6.00 4.75
C LYS A 10 9.55 -5.50 3.75
N LEU A 11 8.59 -4.68 4.19
CA LEU A 11 7.59 -4.06 3.31
C LEU A 11 8.24 -3.24 2.19
N ASN A 12 9.25 -2.44 2.53
CA ASN A 12 9.95 -1.60 1.56
C ASN A 12 10.89 -2.37 0.62
N MET A 13 11.24 -3.62 0.95
CA MET A 13 12.04 -4.52 0.11
C MET A 13 11.19 -5.34 -0.87
N ALA A 14 9.87 -5.35 -0.76
CA ALA A 14 8.99 -6.03 -1.70
C ALA A 14 9.27 -5.59 -3.15
N GLU A 15 9.05 -6.46 -4.12
CA GLU A 15 9.11 -6.08 -5.54
C GLU A 15 7.88 -5.24 -5.89
N TYR A 16 6.69 -5.74 -5.52
CA TYR A 16 5.39 -5.09 -5.63
C TYR A 16 4.51 -5.45 -4.44
N LEU A 17 3.45 -4.66 -4.22
CA LEU A 17 2.40 -4.92 -3.24
C LEU A 17 1.02 -4.87 -3.90
N TYR A 18 0.12 -5.74 -3.46
CA TYR A 18 -1.32 -5.65 -3.73
C TYR A 18 -2.09 -5.37 -2.44
N LEU A 19 -3.01 -4.42 -2.49
CA LEU A 19 -4.02 -4.27 -1.45
C LEU A 19 -5.00 -5.45 -1.52
N ARG A 20 -5.20 -6.13 -0.38
CA ARG A 20 -6.12 -7.26 -0.25
C ARG A 20 -7.36 -6.94 0.55
N GLN A 21 -7.20 -6.14 1.59
CA GLN A 21 -8.32 -5.83 2.49
C GLN A 21 -8.08 -4.50 3.22
N ILE A 22 -9.18 -3.77 3.41
CA ILE A 22 -9.27 -2.66 4.36
C ILE A 22 -10.49 -2.92 5.24
N THR A 23 -10.33 -2.85 6.54
CA THR A 23 -11.43 -3.03 7.51
C THR A 23 -11.25 -2.10 8.70
N GLU A 24 -12.37 -1.76 9.32
CA GLU A 24 -12.44 -1.09 10.62
C GLU A 24 -12.97 -2.11 11.65
N PRO A 25 -12.09 -2.86 12.34
CA PRO A 25 -12.51 -3.87 13.29
C PRO A 25 -13.29 -3.32 14.49
N ARG A 26 -13.04 -2.06 14.85
CA ARG A 26 -13.73 -1.27 15.87
C ARG A 26 -13.76 0.19 15.41
N ASP A 27 -14.57 1.00 16.06
CA ASP A 27 -14.65 2.43 15.79
C ASP A 27 -13.28 3.10 15.85
N ASN A 28 -12.95 3.84 14.81
CA ASN A 28 -11.68 4.57 14.64
C ASN A 28 -10.42 3.70 14.63
N THR A 29 -10.53 2.38 14.50
CA THR A 29 -9.39 1.50 14.24
C THR A 29 -9.33 1.14 12.76
N LEU A 30 -8.14 0.94 12.23
CA LEU A 30 -7.97 0.61 10.81
C LEU A 30 -7.03 -0.60 10.67
N ARG A 31 -7.46 -1.59 9.90
CA ARG A 31 -6.63 -2.73 9.53
C ARG A 31 -6.53 -2.80 8.01
N ILE A 32 -5.30 -2.79 7.51
CA ILE A 32 -4.98 -2.92 6.09
C ILE A 32 -4.16 -4.18 5.89
N VAL A 33 -4.56 -5.01 4.92
CA VAL A 33 -3.81 -6.20 4.53
C VAL A 33 -3.26 -6.00 3.13
N VAL A 34 -1.95 -6.12 2.98
CA VAL A 34 -1.26 -6.09 1.70
C VAL A 34 -0.45 -7.36 1.50
N GLN A 35 -0.27 -7.76 0.26
CA GLN A 35 0.48 -8.95 -0.10
C GLN A 35 1.55 -8.62 -1.12
N GLU A 36 2.74 -9.19 -0.96
CA GLU A 36 3.79 -9.12 -1.95
C GLU A 36 3.35 -9.77 -3.28
N ALA A 37 3.89 -9.24 -4.35
CA ALA A 37 3.83 -9.85 -5.66
C ALA A 37 5.19 -9.72 -6.34
N THR A 38 5.49 -10.68 -7.22
CA THR A 38 6.75 -10.73 -7.95
C THR A 38 6.50 -10.95 -9.42
N THR A 39 7.46 -10.54 -10.24
CA THR A 39 7.43 -10.77 -11.67
C THR A 39 7.71 -12.24 -11.98
N ASN A 40 6.75 -12.93 -12.59
CA ASN A 40 6.92 -14.32 -13.00
C ASN A 40 7.52 -14.43 -14.40
N ARG A 41 8.84 -14.42 -14.49
CA ARG A 41 9.60 -14.50 -15.75
C ARG A 41 9.62 -15.90 -16.39
N THR A 42 9.12 -16.92 -15.70
CA THR A 42 9.07 -18.30 -16.23
C THR A 42 7.80 -18.58 -17.03
N LYS A 43 6.78 -17.73 -16.92
CA LYS A 43 5.57 -17.80 -17.72
C LYS A 43 5.77 -17.21 -19.12
N ALA A 44 4.96 -17.69 -20.06
CA ALA A 44 4.92 -17.13 -21.40
C ALA A 44 4.69 -15.61 -21.37
N PRO A 45 5.27 -14.85 -22.32
CA PRO A 45 5.02 -13.44 -22.44
C PRO A 45 3.52 -13.11 -22.48
N ILE A 46 3.14 -11.98 -21.88
CA ILE A 46 1.75 -11.53 -21.86
C ILE A 46 1.35 -11.17 -23.30
N GLU A 47 0.24 -11.75 -23.77
CA GLU A 47 -0.41 -11.35 -25.02
C GLU A 47 -1.66 -10.54 -24.69
N ILE A 48 -1.71 -9.30 -25.18
CA ILE A 48 -2.87 -8.42 -25.00
C ILE A 48 -3.50 -8.19 -26.40
N PRO A 49 -4.78 -8.53 -26.59
CA PRO A 49 -5.45 -8.29 -27.86
C PRO A 49 -5.34 -6.81 -28.27
N GLY A 50 -4.90 -6.58 -29.52
CA GLY A 50 -4.74 -5.23 -30.08
C GLY A 50 -3.40 -4.54 -29.77
N ILE A 51 -2.52 -5.13 -28.96
CA ILE A 51 -1.16 -4.61 -28.72
C ILE A 51 -0.15 -5.44 -29.50
N PRO A 52 0.70 -4.81 -30.35
CA PRO A 52 1.77 -5.51 -31.05
C PRO A 52 2.74 -6.24 -30.09
N LYS A 53 3.09 -7.48 -30.38
CA LYS A 53 3.97 -8.33 -29.53
C LYS A 53 5.33 -7.70 -29.24
N ASN A 54 5.87 -6.90 -30.16
CA ASN A 54 7.15 -6.22 -29.99
C ASN A 54 7.13 -5.13 -28.89
N LEU A 55 5.96 -4.57 -28.57
CA LEU A 55 5.79 -3.61 -27.47
C LEU A 55 5.73 -4.30 -26.10
N LEU A 56 5.44 -5.60 -26.08
CA LEU A 56 5.35 -6.42 -24.86
C LEU A 56 6.59 -7.29 -24.65
N THR A 57 7.66 -7.06 -25.45
CA THR A 57 8.90 -7.85 -25.34
C THR A 57 9.50 -7.68 -23.96
N GLY A 58 9.61 -8.79 -23.22
CA GLY A 58 10.11 -8.80 -21.83
C GLY A 58 9.06 -8.51 -20.75
N ALA A 59 7.81 -8.24 -21.13
CA ALA A 59 6.73 -8.14 -20.17
C ALA A 59 6.43 -9.53 -19.56
N ALA A 60 6.37 -9.60 -18.25
CA ALA A 60 6.04 -10.80 -17.51
C ALA A 60 4.90 -10.51 -16.51
N PRO A 61 4.02 -11.48 -16.25
CA PRO A 61 2.94 -11.28 -15.30
C PRO A 61 3.47 -11.03 -13.90
N ILE A 62 2.85 -10.10 -13.18
CA ILE A 62 3.10 -9.85 -11.77
C ILE A 62 2.06 -10.64 -10.98
N GLU A 63 2.51 -11.54 -10.13
CA GLU A 63 1.65 -12.48 -9.42
C GLU A 63 2.02 -12.57 -7.95
N SER A 64 1.02 -12.81 -7.11
CA SER A 64 1.22 -13.23 -5.73
C SER A 64 1.20 -14.76 -5.67
N THR A 65 2.27 -15.35 -5.16
CA THR A 65 2.42 -16.80 -4.94
C THR A 65 2.32 -17.12 -3.46
N GLU A 66 2.32 -18.41 -3.11
CA GLU A 66 2.34 -18.85 -1.70
C GLU A 66 3.64 -18.46 -0.97
N ALA A 67 4.71 -18.19 -1.71
CA ALA A 67 5.98 -17.71 -1.16
C ALA A 67 5.97 -16.20 -0.85
N CYS A 68 4.99 -15.46 -1.37
CA CYS A 68 4.86 -14.03 -1.14
C CYS A 68 4.32 -13.76 0.27
N LYS A 69 4.99 -12.85 0.98
CA LYS A 69 4.59 -12.45 2.32
C LYS A 69 3.30 -11.64 2.28
N THR A 70 2.50 -11.82 3.32
CA THR A 70 1.33 -10.99 3.58
C THR A 70 1.60 -10.17 4.83
N PHE A 71 1.31 -8.88 4.77
CA PHE A 71 1.46 -7.96 5.88
C PHE A 71 0.09 -7.46 6.33
N ALA A 72 -0.17 -7.51 7.63
CA ALA A 72 -1.30 -6.82 8.25
C ALA A 72 -0.78 -5.60 9.00
N LEU A 73 -1.28 -4.43 8.63
CA LEU A 73 -0.98 -3.17 9.30
C LEU A 73 -2.22 -2.77 10.10
N TYR A 74 -2.04 -2.51 11.38
CA TYR A 74 -3.11 -2.13 12.29
C TYR A 74 -2.82 -0.80 12.96
N TRP A 75 -3.72 0.17 12.76
CA TRP A 75 -3.74 1.43 13.49
C TRP A 75 -4.78 1.35 14.61
N PRO A 76 -4.36 1.48 15.88
CA PRO A 76 -5.29 1.47 17.02
C PRO A 76 -6.20 2.69 17.02
N ARG A 77 -5.79 3.75 16.31
CA ARG A 77 -6.59 4.94 16.09
C ARG A 77 -6.11 5.66 14.83
N TYR A 78 -7.00 5.92 13.89
CA TYR A 78 -6.75 6.78 12.76
C TYR A 78 -7.54 8.10 12.90
N VAL A 79 -7.10 9.15 12.21
CA VAL A 79 -7.78 10.46 12.10
C VAL A 79 -8.52 10.51 10.78
N ALA A 80 -7.86 10.13 9.70
CA ALA A 80 -8.43 10.05 8.36
C ALA A 80 -7.68 8.98 7.57
N TYR A 81 -8.35 8.37 6.60
CA TYR A 81 -7.67 7.60 5.56
C TYR A 81 -8.35 7.85 4.21
N LEU A 82 -7.57 7.72 3.15
CA LEU A 82 -7.99 7.91 1.77
C LEU A 82 -7.48 6.74 0.95
N VAL A 83 -8.34 6.19 0.10
CA VAL A 83 -7.98 5.16 -0.87
C VAL A 83 -8.15 5.75 -2.26
N THR A 84 -7.10 5.73 -3.05
CA THR A 84 -7.08 6.25 -4.41
C THR A 84 -6.69 5.12 -5.36
N GLU A 85 -7.33 5.06 -6.52
CA GLU A 85 -6.90 4.18 -7.61
C GLU A 85 -5.48 4.56 -8.07
N GLU A 86 -4.60 3.58 -8.24
CA GLU A 86 -3.18 3.83 -8.54
C GLU A 86 -3.00 4.63 -9.84
N ALA A 87 -3.70 4.25 -10.91
CA ALA A 87 -3.60 4.89 -12.22
C ALA A 87 -3.93 6.40 -12.18
N VAL A 88 -4.82 6.83 -11.29
CA VAL A 88 -5.20 8.24 -11.12
C VAL A 88 -4.30 8.94 -10.10
N GLY A 89 -4.01 8.27 -9.00
CA GLY A 89 -3.24 8.84 -7.88
C GLY A 89 -1.77 9.09 -8.19
N SER A 90 -1.22 8.40 -9.21
CA SER A 90 0.18 8.54 -9.64
C SER A 90 0.44 9.73 -10.56
N CYS A 91 -0.59 10.36 -11.10
CA CYS A 91 -0.46 11.42 -12.13
C CYS A 91 -0.01 12.78 -11.58
N GLY A 92 -0.10 13.01 -10.28
CA GLY A 92 0.23 14.30 -9.66
C GLY A 92 1.70 14.40 -9.26
N LYS A 93 2.40 15.46 -9.71
CA LYS A 93 3.71 15.81 -9.15
C LYS A 93 3.52 16.50 -7.80
N ARG A 94 4.20 15.99 -6.77
CA ARG A 94 4.18 16.52 -5.40
C ARG A 94 5.61 16.81 -4.95
N GLU A 95 6.26 17.73 -5.64
CA GLU A 95 7.69 18.03 -5.50
C GLU A 95 8.06 18.64 -4.14
N ASP A 96 7.09 19.17 -3.42
CA ASP A 96 7.25 19.80 -2.10
C ASP A 96 6.91 18.88 -0.92
N GLU A 97 6.48 17.65 -1.16
CA GLU A 97 6.28 16.64 -0.12
C GLU A 97 7.60 15.96 0.27
N VAL A 98 7.78 15.72 1.56
CA VAL A 98 8.99 15.08 2.11
C VAL A 98 8.61 13.80 2.84
N PHE A 99 9.18 12.69 2.42
CA PHE A 99 8.90 11.37 3.01
C PHE A 99 10.12 10.45 2.98
N LYS A 100 10.05 9.38 3.77
CA LYS A 100 10.98 8.25 3.78
C LYS A 100 10.23 6.95 3.47
N GLY A 101 10.93 6.01 2.85
CA GLY A 101 10.38 4.70 2.47
C GLY A 101 9.97 4.63 1.00
N ARG A 102 9.77 3.39 0.52
CA ARG A 102 9.40 3.09 -0.88
C ARG A 102 7.91 2.78 -1.00
N PHE A 103 7.49 1.62 -0.52
CA PHE A 103 6.11 1.15 -0.54
C PHE A 103 5.33 1.53 0.71
N PHE A 104 6.01 1.62 1.84
CA PHE A 104 5.49 2.20 3.07
C PHE A 104 6.23 3.51 3.33
N ARG A 105 5.56 4.61 3.07
CA ARG A 105 6.11 5.95 3.21
C ARG A 105 5.64 6.58 4.51
N VAL A 106 6.56 7.26 5.16
CA VAL A 106 6.29 8.11 6.33
C VAL A 106 6.63 9.54 5.95
N TYR A 107 5.64 10.41 5.98
CA TYR A 107 5.77 11.79 5.52
C TYR A 107 6.20 12.71 6.66
N GLU A 108 7.22 13.52 6.41
CA GLU A 108 7.61 14.65 7.25
C GLU A 108 6.80 15.91 6.88
N LYS A 109 6.46 16.04 5.59
CA LYS A 109 5.64 17.12 5.04
C LYS A 109 4.74 16.57 3.94
N SER A 110 3.44 16.87 4.00
CA SER A 110 2.49 16.49 2.96
C SER A 110 1.29 17.42 2.88
N HIS A 111 0.70 17.53 1.70
CA HIS A 111 -0.51 18.30 1.49
C HIS A 111 -1.70 17.77 2.31
N LEU A 112 -1.75 16.43 2.51
CA LEU A 112 -2.80 15.83 3.33
C LEU A 112 -2.68 16.24 4.79
N LEU A 113 -1.48 16.30 5.36
CA LEU A 113 -1.26 16.81 6.71
C LEU A 113 -1.67 18.30 6.83
N ASP A 114 -1.32 19.10 5.85
CA ASP A 114 -1.68 20.53 5.82
C ASP A 114 -3.21 20.73 5.73
N HIS A 115 -3.88 19.86 4.96
CA HIS A 115 -5.35 19.86 4.86
C HIS A 115 -5.99 19.49 6.20
N ILE A 116 -5.61 18.37 6.80
CA ILE A 116 -6.13 17.92 8.10
C ILE A 116 -5.83 18.94 9.21
N ALA A 117 -4.64 19.54 9.21
CA ALA A 117 -4.29 20.57 10.19
C ALA A 117 -5.21 21.80 10.11
N ARG A 118 -5.56 22.22 8.89
CA ARG A 118 -6.52 23.32 8.68
C ARG A 118 -7.92 22.97 9.15
N ASP A 119 -8.41 21.79 8.80
CA ASP A 119 -9.76 21.33 9.14
C ASP A 119 -9.94 21.13 10.66
N THR A 120 -8.87 20.77 11.37
CA THR A 120 -8.87 20.60 12.83
C THR A 120 -8.49 21.87 13.60
N GLY A 121 -8.37 23.02 12.93
CA GLY A 121 -8.02 24.30 13.55
C GLY A 121 -6.60 24.34 14.13
N GLY A 122 -5.71 23.48 13.68
CA GLY A 122 -4.31 23.40 14.13
C GLY A 122 -4.12 22.84 15.54
N HIS A 123 -5.17 22.31 16.16
CA HIS A 123 -5.11 21.84 17.55
C HIS A 123 -4.31 20.52 17.73
N PHE A 124 -4.01 19.81 16.62
CA PHE A 124 -3.35 18.52 16.68
C PHE A 124 -2.02 18.55 15.91
N LYS A 125 -0.93 18.88 16.62
CA LYS A 125 0.43 18.91 16.05
C LYS A 125 1.14 17.56 15.97
N LEU A 126 0.49 16.47 16.40
CA LEU A 126 1.11 15.14 16.54
C LEU A 126 0.65 14.13 15.48
N PHE A 127 0.06 14.60 14.40
CA PHE A 127 -0.37 13.71 13.33
C PHE A 127 0.81 13.30 12.44
N GLN A 128 0.85 12.03 12.12
CA GLN A 128 1.77 11.45 11.16
C GLN A 128 1.00 10.95 9.95
N HIS A 129 1.48 11.24 8.76
CA HIS A 129 0.94 10.70 7.52
C HIS A 129 1.77 9.52 7.07
N TYR A 130 1.09 8.42 6.82
CA TYR A 130 1.60 7.17 6.24
C TYR A 130 0.98 6.96 4.88
N LYS A 131 1.74 6.42 3.93
CA LYS A 131 1.20 6.02 2.63
C LYS A 131 1.68 4.63 2.26
N ILE A 132 0.77 3.79 1.79
CA ILE A 132 1.07 2.47 1.24
C ILE A 132 0.85 2.53 -0.26
N ILE A 133 1.88 2.11 -1.00
CA ILE A 133 1.87 2.08 -2.47
C ILE A 133 1.61 0.64 -2.91
N CYS A 134 0.45 0.39 -3.49
CA CYS A 134 0.09 -0.90 -4.08
C CYS A 134 -0.13 -0.75 -5.58
N LEU A 135 -0.02 -1.84 -6.33
CA LEU A 135 -0.26 -1.87 -7.78
C LEU A 135 -1.71 -1.53 -8.16
N ASN A 136 -2.62 -1.76 -7.25
CA ASN A 136 -4.05 -1.53 -7.48
C ASN A 136 -4.61 -0.32 -6.73
N HIS A 137 -3.93 0.17 -5.69
CA HIS A 137 -4.39 1.30 -4.88
C HIS A 137 -3.24 2.03 -4.20
N LEU A 138 -3.45 3.32 -3.96
CA LEU A 138 -2.66 4.13 -3.04
C LEU A 138 -3.50 4.36 -1.78
N ILE A 139 -2.94 4.10 -0.60
CA ILE A 139 -3.65 4.24 0.66
C ILE A 139 -2.90 5.24 1.52
N ASP A 140 -3.53 6.37 1.80
CA ASP A 140 -3.03 7.39 2.71
C ASP A 140 -3.72 7.23 4.07
N VAL A 141 -2.96 7.26 5.16
CA VAL A 141 -3.47 7.15 6.54
C VAL A 141 -2.86 8.26 7.38
N VAL A 142 -3.69 9.03 8.06
CA VAL A 142 -3.27 10.02 9.06
C VAL A 142 -3.63 9.49 10.45
N SER A 143 -2.64 9.40 11.32
CA SER A 143 -2.80 8.85 12.67
C SER A 143 -1.85 9.53 13.65
N THR A 144 -2.18 9.47 14.95
CA THR A 144 -1.29 9.88 16.04
C THR A 144 -0.32 8.79 16.45
N PHE A 145 -0.57 7.54 16.05
CA PHE A 145 0.24 6.38 16.41
C PHE A 145 0.76 5.68 15.15
N PRO A 146 1.97 5.14 15.19
CA PRO A 146 2.44 4.26 14.12
C PRO A 146 1.58 2.98 14.07
N PRO A 147 1.51 2.31 12.90
CA PRO A 147 0.84 1.03 12.82
C PRO A 147 1.64 -0.06 13.53
N GLU A 148 0.92 -1.02 14.10
CA GLU A 148 1.47 -2.34 14.36
C GLU A 148 1.53 -3.11 13.03
N ILE A 149 2.65 -3.76 12.75
CA ILE A 149 2.83 -4.49 11.48
C ILE A 149 3.16 -5.94 11.80
N GLU A 150 2.31 -6.83 11.32
CA GLU A 150 2.45 -8.28 11.43
C GLU A 150 2.74 -8.88 10.05
N VAL A 151 3.70 -9.80 9.99
CA VAL A 151 3.93 -10.65 8.82
C VAL A 151 3.12 -11.93 9.00
N ILE A 152 2.17 -12.17 8.11
CA ILE A 152 1.33 -13.38 8.10
C ILE A 152 1.97 -14.38 7.15
N GLU A 153 2.57 -15.44 7.69
CA GLU A 153 3.13 -16.53 6.88
C GLU A 153 2.02 -17.51 6.50
N GLY A 154 2.01 -17.95 5.23
CA GLY A 154 1.23 -19.12 4.79
C GLY A 154 -0.29 -18.93 4.62
N SER A 155 -0.83 -17.72 4.56
CA SER A 155 -2.26 -17.53 4.29
C SER A 155 -2.53 -17.44 2.79
N ARG A 156 -3.20 -18.42 2.22
CA ARG A 156 -3.87 -18.25 0.91
C ARG A 156 -4.79 -17.03 1.02
N PRO A 157 -4.60 -15.96 0.22
CA PRO A 157 -5.63 -14.96 0.10
C PRO A 157 -6.86 -15.64 -0.46
N LYS A 158 -7.99 -15.50 0.22
CA LYS A 158 -9.28 -15.83 -0.41
C LYS A 158 -9.35 -15.00 -1.68
N GLN A 159 -9.41 -15.67 -2.84
CA GLN A 159 -9.62 -15.01 -4.13
C GLN A 159 -10.80 -14.06 -3.99
N SER A 160 -10.65 -12.85 -4.54
CA SER A 160 -11.77 -11.92 -4.66
C SER A 160 -12.95 -12.65 -5.29
N PRO A 161 -14.17 -12.55 -4.75
CA PRO A 161 -15.36 -13.18 -5.33
C PRO A 161 -15.78 -12.52 -6.66
N TYR A 162 -15.09 -11.49 -7.10
CA TYR A 162 -15.38 -10.80 -8.37
C TYR A 162 -14.46 -11.30 -9.46
N PRO A 163 -14.98 -12.05 -10.47
CA PRO A 163 -14.21 -12.35 -11.66
C PRO A 163 -13.87 -11.04 -12.40
N LEU A 164 -12.65 -10.95 -12.88
CA LEU A 164 -12.26 -9.89 -13.82
C LEU A 164 -13.18 -9.99 -15.04
N GLN A 165 -13.97 -8.95 -15.27
CA GLN A 165 -14.72 -8.77 -16.53
C GLN A 165 -13.79 -8.28 -17.62
#